data_2aa12b735ce530e34983eb9dfbfa5466
#
_entry.id   2aa12b735ce530e34983eb9dfbfa5466
#
_cell.length_a   1.000
_cell.length_b   1.000
_cell.length_c   1.000
_cell.angle_alpha   90.00
_cell.angle_beta   90.00
_cell.angle_gamma   90.00
#
_symmetry.space_group_name_H-M   'P 1'
#
loop_
_entity.id
_entity.type
_entity.pdbx_description
1 polymer ?
#
loop_
_entity_poly.entity_id
_entity_poly.type
_entity_poly.pdbx_seq_one_letter_code
_entity_poly.pdbx_strand_id
1 'polypeptide(L)'
;MTKISEIIPKPMRSIRAQLTLLMVGLLVCCCVVLTWLVYRSTSELLELAAANAINQGALSIVLDVDAIERSILFDALGILLVVIVAGSCVAYFLIGHYTKPVQQLSAHMKEISPNTLSDSIEIEGGGEEIQELVKSFNQMTEQLDEAFAMQRRFSASAAHELRTPITVLRTKLDVFKKKKREQHEYDELVTTMEIYIDRLSSIITDLLEFAETSELGEVEDVSLDSVVKTVVDDLESVAQNNMINMQIDEQSMAQSEAQAFIVKGNTNLLYRALYNLVENAIRYNNEEGSVNITLETRGQEGVITIADTGVGIAPEQRELVFEPFYRVNKSRSREFGGAGIGLSLVKTILKRHGASITVSENNPQGSVFTIRIPLVDAMDSE
;
A
#
# COMPACT_ATOMS: atom_id res chain seq x y z
N MET A 1 -18.95 17.87 -26.02
CA MET A 1 -17.66 18.61 -25.87
C MET A 1 -16.54 18.10 -26.76
N THR A 2 -16.82 17.43 -27.85
CA THR A 2 -15.84 16.64 -28.66
C THR A 2 -15.44 17.29 -30.00
N LYS A 3 -15.80 18.54 -30.29
CA LYS A 3 -15.51 19.20 -31.59
C LYS A 3 -14.49 20.33 -31.55
N ILE A 4 -13.98 20.75 -30.40
CA ILE A 4 -13.00 21.85 -30.31
C ILE A 4 -11.56 21.33 -30.34
N SER A 5 -11.33 20.03 -30.10
CA SER A 5 -9.97 19.45 -30.04
C SER A 5 -9.30 19.23 -31.41
N GLU A 6 -10.04 19.29 -32.53
CA GLU A 6 -9.49 19.06 -33.86
C GLU A 6 -8.94 20.33 -34.54
N ILE A 7 -9.27 21.52 -34.01
CA ILE A 7 -8.88 22.81 -34.66
C ILE A 7 -7.53 23.33 -34.14
N ILE A 8 -7.02 22.80 -33.01
CA ILE A 8 -5.77 23.28 -32.42
C ILE A 8 -4.56 22.49 -33.01
N PRO A 9 -3.57 23.17 -33.65
CA PRO A 9 -2.40 22.50 -34.16
C PRO A 9 -1.64 21.75 -33.03
N LYS A 10 -1.05 20.60 -33.39
CA LYS A 10 -0.36 19.68 -32.44
C LYS A 10 0.60 20.36 -31.42
N PRO A 11 1.38 21.40 -31.78
CA PRO A 11 2.25 22.08 -30.82
C PRO A 11 1.49 22.88 -29.76
N MET A 12 0.25 23.31 -30.02
CA MET A 12 -0.59 24.06 -29.06
C MET A 12 -1.33 23.16 -28.02
N ARG A 13 -1.21 21.83 -28.11
CA ARG A 13 -1.80 20.90 -27.16
C ARG A 13 -0.96 20.71 -25.88
N SER A 14 0.28 21.20 -25.84
CA SER A 14 1.06 21.11 -24.62
C SER A 14 0.53 22.09 -23.59
N ILE A 15 0.41 21.64 -22.33
CA ILE A 15 -0.01 22.46 -21.19
C ILE A 15 0.83 23.72 -21.10
N ARG A 16 2.14 23.61 -21.38
CA ARG A 16 3.06 24.75 -21.45
C ARG A 16 2.63 25.80 -22.45
N ALA A 17 2.29 25.39 -23.69
CA ALA A 17 1.87 26.32 -24.74
C ALA A 17 0.53 26.98 -24.40
N GLN A 18 -0.42 26.24 -23.86
CA GLN A 18 -1.74 26.78 -23.44
C GLN A 18 -1.60 27.79 -22.30
N LEU A 19 -0.82 27.49 -21.26
CA LEU A 19 -0.58 28.40 -20.13
C LEU A 19 0.17 29.65 -20.58
N THR A 20 1.20 29.51 -21.45
CA THR A 20 1.93 30.66 -21.99
C THR A 20 0.98 31.58 -22.79
N LEU A 21 0.15 30.98 -23.66
CA LEU A 21 -0.80 31.74 -24.49
C LEU A 21 -1.85 32.46 -23.62
N LEU A 22 -2.34 31.82 -22.57
CA LEU A 22 -3.29 32.42 -21.64
C LEU A 22 -2.66 33.57 -20.85
N MET A 23 -1.45 33.40 -20.33
CA MET A 23 -0.71 34.44 -19.60
C MET A 23 -0.36 35.62 -20.47
N VAL A 24 0.10 35.36 -21.73
CA VAL A 24 0.36 36.42 -22.73
C VAL A 24 -0.92 37.15 -23.07
N GLY A 25 -2.02 36.45 -23.31
CA GLY A 25 -3.33 37.06 -23.60
C GLY A 25 -3.83 37.96 -22.46
N LEU A 26 -3.68 37.52 -21.20
CA LEU A 26 -4.01 38.33 -20.04
C LEU A 26 -3.13 39.58 -19.93
N LEU A 27 -1.83 39.41 -20.14
CA LEU A 27 -0.86 40.53 -20.14
C LEU A 27 -1.21 41.56 -21.18
N VAL A 28 -1.49 41.13 -22.42
CA VAL A 28 -1.91 42.01 -23.51
C VAL A 28 -3.17 42.78 -23.15
N CYS A 29 -4.19 42.07 -22.63
CA CYS A 29 -5.45 42.69 -22.24
C CYS A 29 -5.25 43.76 -21.13
N CYS A 30 -4.50 43.44 -20.09
CA CYS A 30 -4.17 44.38 -19.02
C CYS A 30 -3.39 45.60 -19.56
N CYS A 31 -2.40 45.39 -20.40
CA CYS A 31 -1.62 46.46 -20.95
C CYS A 31 -2.45 47.36 -21.87
N VAL A 32 -3.33 46.81 -22.70
CA VAL A 32 -4.25 47.60 -23.54
C VAL A 32 -5.18 48.47 -22.72
N VAL A 33 -5.78 47.89 -21.65
CA VAL A 33 -6.65 48.63 -20.73
C VAL A 33 -5.92 49.80 -20.04
N LEU A 34 -4.68 49.49 -19.53
CA LEU A 34 -3.88 50.54 -18.87
C LEU A 34 -3.49 51.64 -19.85
N THR A 35 -3.06 51.30 -21.08
CA THR A 35 -2.71 52.28 -22.12
C THR A 35 -3.91 53.14 -22.46
N TRP A 36 -5.09 52.56 -22.59
CA TRP A 36 -6.35 53.30 -22.85
C TRP A 36 -6.71 54.24 -21.70
N LEU A 37 -6.57 53.80 -20.45
CA LEU A 37 -6.84 54.66 -19.28
C LEU A 37 -5.86 55.84 -19.21
N VAL A 38 -4.56 55.59 -19.40
CA VAL A 38 -3.53 56.63 -19.40
C VAL A 38 -3.79 57.64 -20.51
N TYR A 39 -4.06 57.15 -21.76
CA TYR A 39 -4.39 58.02 -22.91
C TYR A 39 -5.62 58.93 -22.59
N ARG A 40 -6.70 58.33 -22.13
CA ARG A 40 -7.92 59.05 -21.77
C ARG A 40 -7.68 60.12 -20.67
N SER A 41 -6.98 59.73 -19.60
CA SER A 41 -6.63 60.69 -18.51
C SER A 41 -5.77 61.82 -18.99
N THR A 42 -4.85 61.55 -19.90
CA THR A 42 -3.93 62.56 -20.45
C THR A 42 -4.64 63.50 -21.42
N SER A 43 -5.55 62.99 -22.27
CA SER A 43 -6.36 63.83 -23.17
C SER A 43 -7.31 64.76 -22.41
N GLU A 44 -8.01 64.24 -21.33
CA GLU A 44 -8.85 65.07 -20.48
C GLU A 44 -8.05 66.22 -19.75
N LEU A 45 -6.82 65.92 -19.30
CA LEU A 45 -5.96 66.93 -18.67
C LEU A 45 -5.46 67.96 -19.68
N LEU A 46 -5.17 67.59 -20.94
CA LEU A 46 -4.75 68.52 -22.00
C LEU A 46 -5.90 69.42 -22.42
N GLU A 47 -7.10 68.89 -22.60
CA GLU A 47 -8.29 69.71 -22.89
C GLU A 47 -8.58 70.75 -21.76
N LEU A 48 -8.50 70.33 -20.48
CA LEU A 48 -8.67 71.22 -19.34
C LEU A 48 -7.61 72.30 -19.27
N ALA A 49 -6.32 71.93 -19.55
CA ALA A 49 -5.22 72.92 -19.62
C ALA A 49 -5.40 73.93 -20.75
N ALA A 50 -5.82 73.45 -21.93
CA ALA A 50 -6.12 74.31 -23.10
C ALA A 50 -7.27 75.27 -22.82
N ALA A 51 -8.37 74.80 -22.20
CA ALA A 51 -9.49 75.64 -21.83
C ALA A 51 -9.13 76.72 -20.79
N ASN A 52 -8.31 76.39 -19.81
CA ASN A 52 -7.81 77.34 -18.82
C ASN A 52 -6.86 78.38 -19.40
N ALA A 53 -6.00 78.03 -20.36
CA ALA A 53 -5.13 78.93 -21.05
C ALA A 53 -5.88 79.96 -21.91
N ILE A 54 -6.93 79.52 -22.60
CA ILE A 54 -7.83 80.41 -23.36
C ILE A 54 -8.57 81.39 -22.44
N ASN A 55 -9.06 80.93 -21.29
CA ASN A 55 -9.77 81.80 -20.32
C ASN A 55 -8.87 82.87 -19.66
N GLN A 56 -7.56 82.63 -19.59
CA GLN A 56 -6.55 83.57 -19.04
C GLN A 56 -6.02 84.56 -20.06
N GLY A 57 -6.55 84.59 -21.27
CA GLY A 57 -6.12 85.58 -22.27
C GLY A 57 -4.73 85.35 -22.89
N ALA A 58 -4.17 84.18 -22.71
CA ALA A 58 -2.88 83.82 -23.33
C ALA A 58 -3.03 83.43 -24.79
N LEU A 59 -3.22 84.43 -25.65
CA LEU A 59 -3.56 84.27 -27.08
C LEU A 59 -2.37 83.82 -27.96
N SER A 60 -1.23 83.47 -27.42
CA SER A 60 -0.01 83.12 -28.18
C SER A 60 0.56 81.75 -28.00
N ILE A 61 -0.07 80.91 -27.19
CA ILE A 61 0.36 79.52 -27.12
C ILE A 61 -0.70 78.69 -27.81
N VAL A 62 -0.62 78.58 -29.15
CA VAL A 62 -1.28 77.50 -29.86
C VAL A 62 -0.50 76.26 -29.55
N LEU A 63 -0.82 75.62 -28.46
CA LEU A 63 -0.44 74.27 -28.17
C LEU A 63 -1.00 73.43 -29.32
N ASP A 64 -0.16 72.84 -30.16
CA ASP A 64 -0.60 71.87 -31.15
C ASP A 64 -0.94 70.58 -30.39
N VAL A 65 -2.19 70.59 -29.82
CA VAL A 65 -2.70 69.54 -28.98
C VAL A 65 -2.69 68.23 -29.73
N ASP A 66 -2.97 68.25 -31.06
CA ASP A 66 -2.96 67.09 -31.93
C ASP A 66 -1.56 66.50 -32.12
N ALA A 67 -0.51 67.31 -32.12
CA ALA A 67 0.88 66.81 -32.21
C ALA A 67 1.34 66.17 -30.88
N ILE A 68 0.97 66.76 -29.76
CA ILE A 68 1.24 66.21 -28.42
C ILE A 68 0.51 64.89 -28.18
N GLU A 69 -0.77 64.81 -28.52
CA GLU A 69 -1.54 63.54 -28.40
C GLU A 69 -0.94 62.44 -29.28
N ARG A 70 -0.53 62.73 -30.51
CA ARG A 70 0.13 61.75 -31.36
C ARG A 70 1.44 61.25 -30.79
N SER A 71 2.29 62.14 -30.24
CA SER A 71 3.54 61.78 -29.60
C SER A 71 3.31 60.83 -28.39
N ILE A 72 2.37 61.18 -27.53
CA ILE A 72 2.02 60.39 -26.35
C ILE A 72 1.48 58.99 -26.80
N LEU A 73 0.70 58.94 -27.84
CA LEU A 73 0.19 57.66 -28.36
C LEU A 73 1.31 56.78 -28.90
N PHE A 74 2.28 57.33 -29.66
CA PHE A 74 3.41 56.61 -30.16
C PHE A 74 4.32 56.08 -29.06
N ASP A 75 4.61 56.90 -28.02
CA ASP A 75 5.40 56.52 -26.87
C ASP A 75 4.71 55.42 -26.06
N ALA A 76 3.40 55.54 -25.84
CA ALA A 76 2.60 54.53 -25.14
C ALA A 76 2.57 53.21 -25.90
N LEU A 77 2.42 53.22 -27.23
CA LEU A 77 2.48 52.00 -28.04
C LEU A 77 3.88 51.37 -28.05
N GLY A 78 4.95 52.17 -28.01
CA GLY A 78 6.31 51.69 -27.90
C GLY A 78 6.57 50.97 -26.58
N ILE A 79 6.15 51.59 -25.45
CA ILE A 79 6.26 51.01 -24.13
C ILE A 79 5.42 49.74 -24.03
N LEU A 80 4.18 49.76 -24.54
CA LEU A 80 3.29 48.61 -24.62
C LEU A 80 3.95 47.40 -25.27
N LEU A 81 4.57 47.65 -26.47
CA LEU A 81 5.27 46.57 -27.21
C LEU A 81 6.40 45.96 -26.38
N VAL A 82 7.24 46.77 -25.75
CA VAL A 82 8.37 46.34 -24.94
C VAL A 82 7.88 45.50 -23.75
N VAL A 83 6.86 45.94 -23.05
CA VAL A 83 6.27 45.24 -21.87
C VAL A 83 5.69 43.89 -22.31
N ILE A 84 4.97 43.83 -23.43
CA ILE A 84 4.41 42.56 -23.94
C ILE A 84 5.52 41.59 -24.30
N VAL A 85 6.55 42.02 -25.01
CA VAL A 85 7.65 41.13 -25.41
C VAL A 85 8.42 40.65 -24.17
N ALA A 86 8.81 41.54 -23.29
CA ALA A 86 9.54 41.19 -22.07
C ALA A 86 8.74 40.26 -21.17
N GLY A 87 7.45 40.57 -20.91
CA GLY A 87 6.57 39.75 -20.09
C GLY A 87 6.29 38.38 -20.69
N SER A 88 6.17 38.31 -22.04
CA SER A 88 6.02 37.01 -22.73
C SER A 88 7.25 36.13 -22.63
N CYS A 89 8.45 36.70 -22.70
CA CYS A 89 9.70 35.99 -22.46
C CYS A 89 9.79 35.46 -21.06
N VAL A 90 9.51 36.29 -20.06
CA VAL A 90 9.52 35.87 -18.65
C VAL A 90 8.51 34.75 -18.39
N ALA A 91 7.29 34.91 -18.88
CA ALA A 91 6.23 33.87 -18.73
C ALA A 91 6.66 32.55 -19.37
N TYR A 92 7.25 32.58 -20.57
CA TYR A 92 7.73 31.39 -21.25
C TYR A 92 8.80 30.62 -20.44
N PHE A 93 9.76 31.35 -19.87
CA PHE A 93 10.82 30.75 -19.06
C PHE A 93 10.27 30.19 -17.74
N LEU A 94 9.44 30.94 -17.02
CA LEU A 94 8.85 30.51 -15.75
C LEU A 94 7.98 29.26 -15.94
N ILE A 95 7.06 29.28 -16.89
CA ILE A 95 6.19 28.12 -17.15
C ILE A 95 7.03 26.90 -17.56
N GLY A 96 8.09 27.11 -18.37
CA GLY A 96 9.02 26.04 -18.72
C GLY A 96 9.73 25.42 -17.52
N HIS A 97 10.14 26.25 -16.58
CA HIS A 97 10.82 25.80 -15.36
C HIS A 97 9.89 24.98 -14.46
N TYR A 98 8.67 25.45 -14.22
CA TYR A 98 7.70 24.76 -13.34
C TYR A 98 7.02 23.53 -14.01
N THR A 99 6.92 23.47 -15.33
CA THR A 99 6.29 22.31 -16.00
C THR A 99 7.27 21.17 -16.32
N LYS A 100 8.59 21.44 -16.36
CA LYS A 100 9.62 20.43 -16.66
C LYS A 100 9.60 19.24 -15.69
N PRO A 101 9.58 19.43 -14.35
CA PRO A 101 9.51 18.35 -13.38
C PRO A 101 8.31 17.43 -13.58
N VAL A 102 7.13 18.01 -13.84
CA VAL A 102 5.90 17.23 -14.08
C VAL A 102 6.02 16.38 -15.36
N GLN A 103 6.62 16.91 -16.40
CA GLN A 103 6.87 16.16 -17.65
C GLN A 103 7.86 15.02 -17.43
N GLN A 104 8.91 15.23 -16.64
CA GLN A 104 9.87 14.20 -16.28
C GLN A 104 9.19 13.08 -15.47
N LEU A 105 8.40 13.42 -14.46
CA LEU A 105 7.63 12.44 -13.67
C LEU A 105 6.69 11.64 -14.60
N SER A 106 5.94 12.31 -15.47
CA SER A 106 5.04 11.64 -16.43
C SER A 106 5.78 10.72 -17.40
N ALA A 107 7.00 11.06 -17.80
CA ALA A 107 7.82 10.22 -18.67
C ALA A 107 8.29 8.96 -17.93
N HIS A 108 8.82 9.11 -16.72
CA HIS A 108 9.24 7.99 -15.88
C HIS A 108 8.09 7.04 -15.54
N MET A 109 6.91 7.59 -15.21
CA MET A 109 5.70 6.78 -14.98
C MET A 109 5.32 5.87 -16.14
N LYS A 110 5.60 6.27 -17.38
CA LYS A 110 5.30 5.46 -18.59
C LYS A 110 6.32 4.34 -18.83
N GLU A 111 7.51 4.47 -18.30
CA GLU A 111 8.60 3.49 -18.45
C GLU A 111 8.62 2.46 -17.33
N ILE A 112 7.78 2.65 -16.28
CA ILE A 112 7.68 1.71 -15.18
C ILE A 112 7.17 0.37 -15.67
N SER A 113 7.92 -0.65 -15.31
CA SER A 113 7.62 -2.06 -15.52
C SER A 113 7.86 -2.84 -14.22
N PRO A 114 7.37 -4.08 -14.11
CA PRO A 114 7.62 -4.91 -12.92
C PRO A 114 9.11 -5.16 -12.61
N ASN A 115 10.01 -4.82 -13.52
CA ASN A 115 11.46 -4.98 -13.34
C ASN A 115 12.18 -3.67 -12.98
N THR A 116 11.50 -2.52 -13.06
CA THR A 116 12.05 -1.18 -12.80
C THR A 116 11.31 -0.44 -11.68
N LEU A 117 10.47 -1.14 -10.92
CA LEU A 117 9.70 -0.56 -9.80
C LEU A 117 10.59 -0.08 -8.64
N SER A 118 11.75 -0.74 -8.44
CA SER A 118 12.71 -0.39 -7.38
C SER A 118 13.50 0.89 -7.65
N ASP A 119 13.45 1.42 -8.88
CA ASP A 119 14.20 2.61 -9.23
C ASP A 119 13.48 3.85 -8.69
N SER A 120 14.03 4.48 -7.66
CA SER A 120 13.48 5.72 -7.12
C SER A 120 13.64 6.87 -8.11
N ILE A 121 12.60 7.66 -8.29
CA ILE A 121 12.63 8.85 -9.13
C ILE A 121 13.16 10.01 -8.29
N GLU A 122 14.23 10.64 -8.75
CA GLU A 122 14.75 11.89 -8.23
C GLU A 122 14.52 13.00 -9.26
N ILE A 123 13.76 14.02 -8.86
CA ILE A 123 13.47 15.19 -9.70
C ILE A 123 13.90 16.45 -8.94
N GLU A 124 14.81 17.22 -9.52
CA GLU A 124 15.22 18.47 -8.95
C GLU A 124 14.27 19.63 -9.37
N GLY A 125 13.86 20.46 -8.40
CA GLY A 125 12.98 21.61 -8.63
C GLY A 125 11.49 21.31 -8.55
N GLY A 126 10.66 22.28 -8.95
CA GLY A 126 9.21 22.13 -9.05
C GLY A 126 8.39 22.53 -7.80
N GLY A 127 9.06 23.01 -6.74
CA GLY A 127 8.36 23.40 -5.49
C GLY A 127 8.06 22.23 -4.57
N GLU A 128 7.52 22.53 -3.38
CA GLU A 128 7.22 21.55 -2.34
C GLU A 128 6.16 20.55 -2.78
N GLU A 129 5.15 21.00 -3.53
CA GLU A 129 4.05 20.16 -3.99
C GLU A 129 4.51 19.06 -4.96
N ILE A 130 5.48 19.36 -5.82
CA ILE A 130 6.05 18.37 -6.74
C ILE A 130 6.96 17.40 -6.00
N GLN A 131 7.70 17.85 -5.00
CA GLN A 131 8.53 16.98 -4.16
C GLN A 131 7.66 16.01 -3.35
N GLU A 132 6.53 16.47 -2.79
CA GLU A 132 5.58 15.63 -2.09
C GLU A 132 4.94 14.58 -3.03
N LEU A 133 4.60 15.00 -4.26
CA LEU A 133 4.08 14.08 -5.27
C LEU A 133 5.11 13.01 -5.65
N VAL A 134 6.38 13.38 -5.86
CA VAL A 134 7.49 12.44 -6.15
C VAL A 134 7.67 11.46 -4.99
N LYS A 135 7.67 11.95 -3.74
CA LYS A 135 7.78 11.12 -2.55
C LYS A 135 6.63 10.12 -2.44
N SER A 136 5.39 10.58 -2.61
CA SER A 136 4.20 9.71 -2.57
C SER A 136 4.24 8.67 -3.67
N PHE A 137 4.70 9.05 -4.87
CA PHE A 137 4.88 8.14 -5.98
C PHE A 137 5.94 7.07 -5.69
N ASN A 138 7.12 7.45 -5.17
CA ASN A 138 8.17 6.51 -4.80
C ASN A 138 7.70 5.53 -3.71
N GLN A 139 6.95 6.00 -2.71
CA GLN A 139 6.35 5.13 -1.69
C GLN A 139 5.38 4.11 -2.30
N MET A 140 4.55 4.54 -3.25
CA MET A 140 3.62 3.64 -3.95
C MET A 140 4.37 2.59 -4.80
N THR A 141 5.42 2.97 -5.53
CA THR A 141 6.21 2.05 -6.35
C THR A 141 6.99 1.06 -5.49
N GLU A 142 7.53 1.48 -4.34
CA GLU A 142 8.18 0.61 -3.35
C GLU A 142 7.21 -0.45 -2.80
N GLN A 143 6.00 -0.04 -2.38
CA GLN A 143 4.97 -0.97 -1.92
C GLN A 143 4.56 -1.97 -3.01
N LEU A 144 4.50 -1.50 -4.26
CA LEU A 144 4.16 -2.35 -5.41
C LEU A 144 5.29 -3.36 -5.72
N ASP A 145 6.56 -2.93 -5.64
CA ASP A 145 7.71 -3.83 -5.83
C ASP A 145 7.78 -4.90 -4.74
N GLU A 146 7.57 -4.53 -3.47
CA GLU A 146 7.46 -5.48 -2.37
C GLU A 146 6.34 -6.51 -2.60
N ALA A 147 5.17 -6.06 -3.05
CA ALA A 147 4.04 -6.94 -3.35
C ALA A 147 4.36 -7.90 -4.52
N PHE A 148 4.96 -7.42 -5.59
CA PHE A 148 5.40 -8.27 -6.71
C PHE A 148 6.53 -9.22 -6.33
N ALA A 149 7.48 -8.78 -5.52
CA ALA A 149 8.55 -9.63 -5.00
C ALA A 149 7.99 -10.76 -4.13
N MET A 150 7.02 -10.44 -3.27
CA MET A 150 6.29 -11.43 -2.46
C MET A 150 5.53 -12.41 -3.35
N GLN A 151 4.79 -11.94 -4.35
CA GLN A 151 4.04 -12.79 -5.29
C GLN A 151 4.97 -13.72 -6.08
N ARG A 152 6.11 -13.22 -6.58
CA ARG A 152 7.10 -14.03 -7.30
C ARG A 152 7.67 -15.13 -6.40
N ARG A 153 8.07 -14.79 -5.16
CA ARG A 153 8.57 -15.76 -4.16
C ARG A 153 7.50 -16.79 -3.83
N PHE A 154 6.26 -16.37 -3.60
CA PHE A 154 5.12 -17.24 -3.33
C PHE A 154 4.90 -18.25 -4.48
N SER A 155 4.79 -17.78 -5.72
CA SER A 155 4.56 -18.65 -6.88
C SER A 155 5.69 -19.65 -7.12
N ALA A 156 6.95 -19.22 -6.97
CA ALA A 156 8.13 -20.10 -7.12
C ALA A 156 8.17 -21.17 -6.02
N SER A 157 7.90 -20.80 -4.77
CA SER A 157 7.87 -21.72 -3.64
C SER A 157 6.71 -22.70 -3.70
N ALA A 158 5.51 -22.23 -4.07
CA ALA A 158 4.34 -23.09 -4.29
C ALA A 158 4.61 -24.15 -5.36
N ALA A 159 5.19 -23.75 -6.50
CA ALA A 159 5.58 -24.69 -7.55
C ALA A 159 6.63 -25.72 -7.08
N HIS A 160 7.56 -25.29 -6.21
CA HIS A 160 8.58 -26.19 -5.65
C HIS A 160 7.98 -27.18 -4.65
N GLU A 161 7.13 -26.72 -3.72
CA GLU A 161 6.49 -27.57 -2.71
C GLU A 161 5.47 -28.55 -3.32
N LEU A 162 4.81 -28.22 -4.43
CA LEU A 162 3.96 -29.14 -5.18
C LEU A 162 4.77 -30.15 -6.01
N ARG A 163 5.90 -29.72 -6.61
CA ARG A 163 6.73 -30.60 -7.45
C ARG A 163 7.36 -31.75 -6.66
N THR A 164 7.80 -31.47 -5.43
CA THR A 164 8.50 -32.45 -4.59
C THR A 164 7.67 -33.72 -4.32
N PRO A 165 6.45 -33.66 -3.75
CA PRO A 165 5.61 -34.83 -3.52
C PRO A 165 5.25 -35.57 -4.83
N ILE A 166 4.95 -34.84 -5.90
CA ILE A 166 4.65 -35.43 -7.21
C ILE A 166 5.85 -36.22 -7.73
N THR A 167 7.07 -35.69 -7.59
CA THR A 167 8.29 -36.38 -8.03
C THR A 167 8.54 -37.65 -7.22
N VAL A 168 8.31 -37.60 -5.90
CA VAL A 168 8.44 -38.79 -5.03
C VAL A 168 7.43 -39.87 -5.41
N LEU A 169 6.16 -39.51 -5.56
CA LEU A 169 5.09 -40.42 -6.02
C LEU A 169 5.45 -41.07 -7.35
N ARG A 170 5.87 -40.28 -8.33
CA ARG A 170 6.29 -40.79 -9.65
C ARG A 170 7.48 -41.72 -9.55
N THR A 171 8.51 -41.37 -8.78
CA THR A 171 9.69 -42.19 -8.61
C THR A 171 9.36 -43.52 -7.92
N LYS A 172 8.52 -43.50 -6.87
CA LYS A 172 8.03 -44.71 -6.19
C LYS A 172 7.28 -45.62 -7.17
N LEU A 173 6.36 -45.07 -7.97
CA LEU A 173 5.63 -45.81 -9.00
C LEU A 173 6.57 -46.42 -10.08
N ASP A 174 7.55 -45.64 -10.56
CA ASP A 174 8.47 -46.11 -11.59
C ASP A 174 9.39 -47.24 -11.07
N VAL A 175 9.82 -47.16 -9.81
CA VAL A 175 10.57 -48.24 -9.14
C VAL A 175 9.68 -49.47 -8.93
N PHE A 176 8.43 -49.24 -8.54
CA PHE A 176 7.47 -50.31 -8.26
C PHE A 176 7.13 -51.15 -9.51
N LYS A 177 7.02 -50.51 -10.69
CA LYS A 177 6.75 -51.15 -11.96
C LYS A 177 7.86 -52.06 -12.51
N LYS A 178 9.08 -51.95 -11.99
CA LYS A 178 10.26 -52.63 -12.57
C LYS A 178 10.31 -54.14 -12.30
N LYS A 179 9.64 -54.65 -11.27
CA LYS A 179 9.57 -56.08 -10.92
C LYS A 179 8.23 -56.44 -10.30
N LYS A 180 7.91 -57.76 -10.33
CA LYS A 180 6.78 -58.26 -9.54
C LYS A 180 7.02 -58.06 -8.05
N ARG A 181 5.98 -57.73 -7.32
CA ARG A 181 6.03 -57.38 -5.90
C ARG A 181 5.18 -58.36 -5.09
N GLU A 182 5.47 -58.46 -3.80
CA GLU A 182 4.62 -59.17 -2.85
C GLU A 182 3.46 -58.32 -2.38
N GLN A 183 2.42 -58.94 -1.82
CA GLN A 183 1.18 -58.24 -1.42
C GLN A 183 1.49 -57.08 -0.42
N HIS A 184 2.31 -57.30 0.55
CA HIS A 184 2.68 -56.27 1.55
C HIS A 184 3.37 -55.05 0.92
N GLU A 185 4.16 -55.23 -0.15
CA GLU A 185 4.78 -54.10 -0.88
C GLU A 185 3.75 -53.23 -1.58
N TYR A 186 2.60 -53.86 -2.04
CA TYR A 186 1.45 -53.07 -2.57
C TYR A 186 0.77 -52.27 -1.49
N ASP A 187 0.55 -52.83 -0.30
CA ASP A 187 -0.09 -52.16 0.81
C ASP A 187 0.79 -50.97 1.32
N GLU A 188 2.10 -51.17 1.41
CA GLU A 188 3.06 -50.09 1.71
C GLU A 188 3.05 -48.96 0.66
N LEU A 189 2.92 -49.33 -0.64
CA LEU A 189 2.85 -48.32 -1.70
C LEU A 189 1.57 -47.51 -1.59
N VAL A 190 0.42 -48.17 -1.36
CA VAL A 190 -0.89 -47.51 -1.20
C VAL A 190 -0.83 -46.56 -0.03
N THR A 191 -0.38 -46.99 1.15
CA THR A 191 -0.21 -46.11 2.33
C THR A 191 0.71 -44.93 2.05
N THR A 192 1.82 -45.16 1.34
CA THR A 192 2.70 -44.07 0.93
C THR A 192 2.00 -43.07 0.00
N MET A 193 1.21 -43.58 -0.96
CA MET A 193 0.45 -42.71 -1.88
C MET A 193 -0.59 -41.87 -1.13
N GLU A 194 -1.33 -42.44 -0.20
CA GLU A 194 -2.31 -41.75 0.63
C GLU A 194 -1.64 -40.59 1.38
N ILE A 195 -0.52 -40.84 2.08
CA ILE A 195 0.24 -39.79 2.80
C ILE A 195 0.63 -38.62 1.89
N TYR A 196 1.10 -38.91 0.66
CA TYR A 196 1.52 -37.81 -0.24
C TYR A 196 0.34 -37.12 -0.92
N ILE A 197 -0.78 -37.79 -1.15
CA ILE A 197 -2.04 -37.19 -1.66
C ILE A 197 -2.62 -36.26 -0.60
N ASP A 198 -2.70 -36.71 0.65
CA ASP A 198 -3.20 -35.87 1.76
C ASP A 198 -2.31 -34.63 1.95
N ARG A 199 -0.99 -34.79 1.84
CA ARG A 199 -0.07 -33.68 1.86
C ARG A 199 -0.28 -32.70 0.71
N LEU A 200 -0.50 -33.18 -0.51
CA LEU A 200 -0.83 -32.33 -1.67
C LEU A 200 -2.12 -31.58 -1.46
N SER A 201 -3.15 -32.27 -0.95
CA SER A 201 -4.44 -31.66 -0.61
C SER A 201 -4.29 -30.56 0.41
N SER A 202 -3.52 -30.78 1.49
CA SER A 202 -3.21 -29.76 2.49
C SER A 202 -2.52 -28.55 1.87
N ILE A 203 -1.48 -28.75 1.04
CA ILE A 203 -0.78 -27.63 0.36
C ILE A 203 -1.73 -26.82 -0.53
N ILE A 204 -2.61 -27.51 -1.29
CA ILE A 204 -3.59 -26.83 -2.16
C ILE A 204 -4.59 -26.02 -1.32
N THR A 205 -5.09 -26.60 -0.23
CA THR A 205 -5.97 -25.88 0.70
C THR A 205 -5.30 -24.65 1.27
N ASP A 206 -4.07 -24.76 1.79
CA ASP A 206 -3.29 -23.64 2.31
C ASP A 206 -3.09 -22.53 1.25
N LEU A 207 -2.85 -22.90 -0.02
CA LEU A 207 -2.68 -21.96 -1.13
C LEU A 207 -3.98 -21.23 -1.48
N LEU A 208 -5.11 -21.95 -1.55
CA LEU A 208 -6.43 -21.37 -1.80
C LEU A 208 -6.80 -20.40 -0.68
N GLU A 209 -6.60 -20.83 0.54
CA GLU A 209 -6.83 -20.03 1.73
C GLU A 209 -6.03 -18.72 1.73
N PHE A 210 -4.75 -18.80 1.36
CA PHE A 210 -3.91 -17.60 1.23
C PHE A 210 -4.41 -16.68 0.12
N ALA A 211 -4.88 -17.22 -1.00
CA ALA A 211 -5.42 -16.45 -2.11
C ALA A 211 -6.76 -15.77 -1.77
N GLU A 212 -7.67 -16.48 -1.08
CA GLU A 212 -8.98 -15.96 -0.67
C GLU A 212 -8.88 -14.88 0.41
N THR A 213 -7.84 -14.90 1.23
CA THR A 213 -7.57 -13.86 2.24
C THR A 213 -7.25 -12.50 1.60
N SER A 214 -7.25 -12.40 0.26
CA SER A 214 -7.00 -11.12 -0.45
C SER A 214 -8.06 -10.04 -0.19
N GLU A 215 -9.26 -10.37 0.30
CA GLU A 215 -10.31 -9.43 0.68
C GLU A 215 -10.77 -9.70 2.13
N LEU A 216 -11.08 -8.65 2.91
CA LEU A 216 -11.58 -8.80 4.29
C LEU A 216 -12.98 -9.43 4.33
N GLY A 217 -13.74 -9.37 3.21
CA GLY A 217 -15.12 -9.77 3.17
C GLY A 217 -16.02 -8.87 4.04
N GLU A 218 -17.09 -9.44 4.59
CA GLU A 218 -17.99 -8.71 5.50
C GLU A 218 -17.27 -8.44 6.83
N VAL A 219 -17.31 -7.17 7.26
CA VAL A 219 -16.74 -6.69 8.53
C VAL A 219 -17.88 -6.53 9.53
N GLU A 220 -17.78 -7.21 10.65
CA GLU A 220 -18.76 -7.23 11.73
C GLU A 220 -18.08 -6.99 13.08
N ASP A 221 -18.90 -6.88 14.14
CA ASP A 221 -18.42 -6.84 15.52
C ASP A 221 -18.15 -8.25 16.00
N VAL A 222 -16.87 -8.58 16.19
CA VAL A 222 -16.40 -9.90 16.55
C VAL A 222 -15.97 -9.94 18.00
N SER A 223 -16.56 -10.83 18.78
CA SER A 223 -16.15 -11.15 20.16
C SER A 223 -14.97 -12.13 20.10
N LEU A 224 -13.75 -11.64 20.35
CA LEU A 224 -12.53 -12.45 20.26
C LEU A 224 -12.44 -13.53 21.34
N ASP A 225 -13.00 -13.31 22.51
CA ASP A 225 -13.12 -14.33 23.56
C ASP A 225 -13.94 -15.54 23.09
N SER A 226 -15.05 -15.29 22.37
CA SER A 226 -15.85 -16.36 21.77
C SER A 226 -15.07 -17.10 20.68
N VAL A 227 -14.33 -16.39 19.84
CA VAL A 227 -13.50 -17.01 18.80
C VAL A 227 -12.39 -17.86 19.40
N VAL A 228 -11.69 -17.37 20.44
CA VAL A 228 -10.65 -18.13 21.16
C VAL A 228 -11.23 -19.40 21.79
N LYS A 229 -12.40 -19.32 22.45
CA LYS A 229 -13.07 -20.49 23.01
C LYS A 229 -13.37 -21.53 21.94
N THR A 230 -13.96 -21.12 20.82
CA THR A 230 -14.28 -22.03 19.70
C THR A 230 -13.02 -22.71 19.17
N VAL A 231 -11.92 -21.98 18.98
CA VAL A 231 -10.64 -22.55 18.52
C VAL A 231 -10.08 -23.59 19.51
N VAL A 232 -10.17 -23.30 20.81
CA VAL A 232 -9.68 -24.22 21.85
C VAL A 232 -10.53 -25.48 21.89
N ASP A 233 -11.86 -25.35 21.84
CA ASP A 233 -12.78 -26.49 21.82
C ASP A 233 -12.53 -27.40 20.61
N ASP A 234 -12.33 -26.83 19.41
CA ASP A 234 -12.06 -27.56 18.17
C ASP A 234 -10.71 -28.29 18.19
N LEU A 235 -9.70 -27.72 18.86
CA LEU A 235 -8.35 -28.30 18.96
C LEU A 235 -8.12 -29.15 20.19
N GLU A 236 -9.07 -29.28 21.10
CA GLU A 236 -8.92 -30.05 22.33
C GLU A 236 -8.58 -31.52 22.06
N SER A 237 -9.29 -32.14 21.13
CA SER A 237 -9.02 -33.54 20.73
C SER A 237 -7.62 -33.71 20.10
N VAL A 238 -7.16 -32.71 19.34
CA VAL A 238 -5.82 -32.72 18.74
C VAL A 238 -4.75 -32.57 19.81
N ALA A 239 -4.95 -31.67 20.78
CA ALA A 239 -4.04 -31.49 21.92
C ALA A 239 -3.94 -32.76 22.77
N GLN A 240 -5.08 -33.39 23.11
CA GLN A 240 -5.11 -34.65 23.87
C GLN A 240 -4.40 -35.79 23.14
N ASN A 241 -4.62 -35.96 21.83
CA ASN A 241 -3.94 -36.97 21.04
C ASN A 241 -2.42 -36.78 20.97
N ASN A 242 -1.93 -35.55 21.11
CA ASN A 242 -0.52 -35.21 21.19
C ASN A 242 0.02 -35.11 22.63
N MET A 243 -0.79 -35.46 23.65
CA MET A 243 -0.45 -35.35 25.07
C MET A 243 -0.07 -33.93 25.51
N ILE A 244 -0.70 -32.92 24.92
CA ILE A 244 -0.46 -31.49 25.20
C ILE A 244 -1.55 -30.98 26.16
N ASN A 245 -1.13 -30.32 27.24
CA ASN A 245 -2.05 -29.67 28.18
C ASN A 245 -2.36 -28.24 27.65
N MET A 246 -3.56 -28.04 27.11
CA MET A 246 -4.02 -26.75 26.59
C MET A 246 -4.94 -26.06 27.60
N GLN A 247 -4.65 -24.80 27.92
CA GLN A 247 -5.41 -24.03 28.90
C GLN A 247 -5.63 -22.60 28.46
N ILE A 248 -6.81 -22.06 28.75
CA ILE A 248 -7.09 -20.64 28.74
C ILE A 248 -7.03 -20.12 30.18
N ASP A 249 -6.35 -19.00 30.40
CA ASP A 249 -6.33 -18.36 31.71
C ASP A 249 -7.73 -17.83 32.09
N GLU A 250 -8.39 -18.46 33.03
CA GLU A 250 -9.74 -18.11 33.45
C GLU A 250 -9.86 -16.67 33.95
N GLN A 251 -8.81 -16.13 34.60
CA GLN A 251 -8.83 -14.74 35.08
C GLN A 251 -8.79 -13.74 33.90
N SER A 252 -8.01 -14.04 32.88
CA SER A 252 -7.93 -13.22 31.69
C SER A 252 -9.24 -13.27 30.89
N MET A 253 -9.89 -14.43 30.81
CA MET A 253 -11.20 -14.59 30.19
C MET A 253 -12.30 -13.81 30.89
N ALA A 254 -12.38 -13.89 32.21
CA ALA A 254 -13.38 -13.16 32.99
C ALA A 254 -13.22 -11.62 32.84
N GLN A 255 -12.00 -11.12 32.71
CA GLN A 255 -11.73 -9.71 32.45
C GLN A 255 -12.13 -9.31 31.02
N SER A 256 -11.85 -10.14 30.02
CA SER A 256 -12.18 -9.95 28.64
C SER A 256 -13.70 -9.91 28.42
N GLU A 257 -14.46 -10.85 29.02
CA GLU A 257 -15.92 -10.84 28.96
C GLU A 257 -16.55 -9.60 29.65
N ALA A 258 -15.96 -9.13 30.74
CA ALA A 258 -16.44 -7.94 31.43
C ALA A 258 -16.18 -6.62 30.69
N GLN A 259 -15.17 -6.58 29.84
CA GLN A 259 -14.73 -5.39 29.08
C GLN A 259 -15.15 -5.40 27.62
N ALA A 260 -15.97 -6.40 27.19
CA ALA A 260 -16.38 -6.58 25.80
C ALA A 260 -15.19 -6.55 24.82
N PHE A 261 -14.46 -7.67 24.72
CA PHE A 261 -13.28 -7.83 23.84
C PHE A 261 -13.71 -7.90 22.35
N ILE A 262 -14.32 -6.80 21.88
CA ILE A 262 -14.95 -6.70 20.55
C ILE A 262 -13.99 -5.98 19.61
N VAL A 263 -13.86 -6.52 18.40
CA VAL A 263 -13.07 -5.94 17.31
C VAL A 263 -13.92 -5.85 16.04
N LYS A 264 -13.61 -4.89 15.17
CA LYS A 264 -14.18 -4.85 13.82
C LYS A 264 -13.39 -5.80 12.93
N GLY A 265 -14.07 -6.81 12.37
CA GLY A 265 -13.37 -7.78 11.55
C GLY A 265 -14.28 -8.84 10.92
N ASN A 266 -13.63 -9.83 10.34
CA ASN A 266 -14.29 -11.02 9.80
C ASN A 266 -14.04 -12.21 10.73
N THR A 267 -15.11 -12.75 11.30
CA THR A 267 -15.07 -13.86 12.28
C THR A 267 -14.31 -15.06 11.75
N ASN A 268 -14.55 -15.46 10.50
CA ASN A 268 -13.91 -16.64 9.89
C ASN A 268 -12.40 -16.44 9.71
N LEU A 269 -11.97 -15.24 9.30
CA LEU A 269 -10.55 -14.95 9.14
C LEU A 269 -9.83 -14.91 10.50
N LEU A 270 -10.43 -14.27 11.50
CA LEU A 270 -9.86 -14.22 12.86
C LEU A 270 -9.80 -15.61 13.51
N TYR A 271 -10.86 -16.40 13.37
CA TYR A 271 -10.87 -17.80 13.79
C TYR A 271 -9.69 -18.56 13.15
N ARG A 272 -9.52 -18.43 11.84
CA ARG A 272 -8.47 -19.10 11.10
C ARG A 272 -7.06 -18.68 11.52
N ALA A 273 -6.85 -17.41 11.80
CA ALA A 273 -5.57 -16.92 12.31
C ALA A 273 -5.24 -17.53 13.67
N LEU A 274 -6.20 -17.53 14.58
CA LEU A 274 -6.04 -18.12 15.92
C LEU A 274 -5.88 -19.64 15.84
N TYR A 275 -6.67 -20.32 15.02
CA TYR A 275 -6.55 -21.75 14.79
C TYR A 275 -5.14 -22.16 14.34
N ASN A 276 -4.59 -21.47 13.33
CA ASN A 276 -3.24 -21.72 12.85
C ASN A 276 -2.16 -21.53 13.94
N LEU A 277 -2.32 -20.53 14.80
CA LEU A 277 -1.37 -20.28 15.89
C LEU A 277 -1.44 -21.37 16.96
N VAL A 278 -2.64 -21.73 17.40
CA VAL A 278 -2.84 -22.75 18.42
C VAL A 278 -2.45 -24.14 17.89
N GLU A 279 -2.82 -24.47 16.65
CA GLU A 279 -2.39 -25.70 15.99
C GLU A 279 -0.85 -25.79 15.91
N ASN A 280 -0.17 -24.70 15.56
CA ASN A 280 1.29 -24.65 15.55
C ASN A 280 1.88 -24.85 16.96
N ALA A 281 1.29 -24.24 17.98
CA ALA A 281 1.71 -24.40 19.37
C ALA A 281 1.56 -25.85 19.87
N ILE A 282 0.57 -26.59 19.38
CA ILE A 282 0.37 -28.02 19.68
C ILE A 282 1.40 -28.85 18.88
N ARG A 283 1.50 -28.64 17.55
CA ARG A 283 2.29 -29.43 16.61
C ARG A 283 3.79 -29.38 16.87
N TYR A 284 4.31 -28.22 17.27
CA TYR A 284 5.73 -28.01 17.53
C TYR A 284 6.09 -28.04 19.02
N ASN A 285 5.20 -28.56 19.84
CA ASN A 285 5.43 -28.73 21.26
C ASN A 285 6.33 -29.95 21.54
N ASN A 286 6.78 -30.05 22.80
CA ASN A 286 7.42 -31.25 23.33
C ASN A 286 6.35 -32.23 23.84
N GLU A 287 6.70 -33.51 23.98
CA GLU A 287 5.85 -34.50 24.63
C GLU A 287 5.52 -34.03 26.07
N GLU A 288 4.26 -34.18 26.48
CA GLU A 288 3.74 -33.70 27.78
C GLU A 288 3.88 -32.18 27.99
N GLY A 289 4.00 -31.42 26.89
CA GLY A 289 4.11 -29.96 26.91
C GLY A 289 2.77 -29.28 27.22
N SER A 290 2.81 -27.94 27.24
CA SER A 290 1.62 -27.13 27.46
C SER A 290 1.48 -25.97 26.47
N VAL A 291 0.23 -25.55 26.24
CA VAL A 291 -0.14 -24.34 25.53
C VAL A 291 -1.03 -23.51 26.43
N ASN A 292 -0.59 -22.30 26.75
CA ASN A 292 -1.35 -21.37 27.58
C ASN A 292 -1.78 -20.15 26.75
N ILE A 293 -3.08 -19.82 26.80
CA ILE A 293 -3.69 -18.72 26.05
C ILE A 293 -4.20 -17.68 27.04
N THR A 294 -3.79 -16.42 26.86
CA THR A 294 -4.24 -15.30 27.70
C THR A 294 -4.84 -14.19 26.85
N LEU A 295 -5.85 -13.52 27.37
CA LEU A 295 -6.49 -12.35 26.77
C LEU A 295 -6.42 -11.19 27.75
N GLU A 296 -5.82 -10.07 27.35
CA GLU A 296 -5.69 -8.88 28.19
C GLU A 296 -6.09 -7.63 27.41
N THR A 297 -6.76 -6.69 28.07
CA THR A 297 -6.99 -5.37 27.52
C THR A 297 -5.88 -4.42 27.96
N ARG A 298 -5.21 -3.76 27.03
CA ARG A 298 -4.18 -2.75 27.30
C ARG A 298 -4.51 -1.43 26.60
N GLY A 299 -5.20 -0.55 27.32
CA GLY A 299 -5.72 0.69 26.74
C GLY A 299 -6.83 0.41 25.73
N GLN A 300 -6.62 0.81 24.47
CA GLN A 300 -7.56 0.56 23.36
C GLN A 300 -7.19 -0.68 22.54
N GLU A 301 -6.25 -1.48 22.99
CA GLU A 301 -5.83 -2.70 22.30
C GLU A 301 -6.18 -3.93 23.10
N GLY A 302 -6.68 -4.96 22.40
CA GLY A 302 -6.75 -6.32 22.88
C GLY A 302 -5.40 -7.01 22.63
N VAL A 303 -4.90 -7.70 23.65
CA VAL A 303 -3.66 -8.47 23.58
C VAL A 303 -4.00 -9.93 23.78
N ILE A 304 -3.77 -10.77 22.77
CA ILE A 304 -3.88 -12.22 22.85
C ILE A 304 -2.47 -12.80 22.88
N THR A 305 -2.17 -13.61 23.88
CA THR A 305 -0.88 -14.28 24.00
C THR A 305 -1.08 -15.79 23.95
N ILE A 306 -0.32 -16.47 23.09
CA ILE A 306 -0.29 -17.93 22.96
C ILE A 306 1.13 -18.37 23.28
N ALA A 307 1.32 -19.02 24.42
CA ALA A 307 2.61 -19.48 24.93
C ALA A 307 2.68 -21.00 24.86
N ASP A 308 3.66 -21.55 24.16
CA ASP A 308 3.98 -22.98 24.08
C ASP A 308 5.27 -23.32 24.85
N THR A 309 5.41 -24.57 25.25
CA THR A 309 6.64 -25.14 25.86
C THR A 309 7.43 -25.98 24.87
N GLY A 310 7.30 -25.71 23.57
CA GLY A 310 7.86 -26.48 22.48
C GLY A 310 9.33 -26.20 22.21
N VAL A 311 9.74 -26.46 20.97
CA VAL A 311 11.13 -26.34 20.53
C VAL A 311 11.69 -24.92 20.52
N GLY A 312 10.81 -23.92 20.54
CA GLY A 312 11.17 -22.51 20.46
C GLY A 312 11.61 -22.05 19.07
N ILE A 313 11.79 -20.72 18.93
CA ILE A 313 12.22 -20.05 17.68
C ILE A 313 13.43 -19.18 18.00
N ALA A 314 14.56 -19.47 17.34
CA ALA A 314 15.79 -18.71 17.50
C ALA A 314 15.60 -17.23 17.11
N PRO A 315 16.27 -16.27 17.79
CA PRO A 315 16.07 -14.83 17.57
C PRO A 315 16.18 -14.43 16.09
N GLU A 316 17.13 -15.00 15.34
CA GLU A 316 17.39 -14.69 13.93
C GLU A 316 16.29 -15.18 13.00
N GLN A 317 15.42 -16.06 13.49
CA GLN A 317 14.34 -16.68 12.70
C GLN A 317 12.97 -16.06 12.99
N ARG A 318 12.84 -15.26 14.05
CA ARG A 318 11.56 -14.73 14.54
C ARG A 318 10.81 -13.86 13.53
N GLU A 319 11.50 -13.13 12.69
CA GLU A 319 10.88 -12.38 11.59
C GLU A 319 10.61 -13.27 10.38
N LEU A 320 11.52 -14.21 10.12
CA LEU A 320 11.46 -15.09 8.96
C LEU A 320 10.33 -16.11 9.03
N VAL A 321 9.89 -16.53 10.22
CA VAL A 321 8.79 -17.49 10.36
C VAL A 321 7.45 -17.01 9.81
N PHE A 322 7.31 -15.71 9.61
CA PHE A 322 6.13 -15.10 8.99
C PHE A 322 6.26 -14.96 7.46
N GLU A 323 7.41 -15.33 6.87
CA GLU A 323 7.55 -15.35 5.41
C GLU A 323 6.91 -16.62 4.84
N PRO A 324 6.18 -16.51 3.72
CA PRO A 324 5.56 -17.68 3.08
C PRO A 324 6.58 -18.77 2.76
N PHE A 325 6.24 -20.04 3.05
CA PHE A 325 7.08 -21.23 2.84
C PHE A 325 8.37 -21.28 3.67
N TYR A 326 8.57 -20.35 4.61
CA TYR A 326 9.70 -20.43 5.52
C TYR A 326 9.48 -21.54 6.56
N ARG A 327 10.54 -22.27 6.87
CA ARG A 327 10.51 -23.37 7.86
C ARG A 327 11.85 -23.42 8.58
N VAL A 328 11.82 -23.44 9.92
CA VAL A 328 12.99 -23.48 10.80
C VAL A 328 13.84 -24.74 10.53
N ASN A 329 13.22 -25.91 10.35
CA ASN A 329 13.88 -27.19 10.09
C ASN A 329 13.21 -27.94 8.92
N LYS A 330 13.86 -27.93 7.73
CA LYS A 330 13.35 -28.61 6.52
C LYS A 330 13.27 -30.15 6.63
N SER A 331 14.02 -30.79 7.53
CA SER A 331 14.04 -32.23 7.70
C SER A 331 12.94 -32.72 8.65
N ARG A 332 12.83 -32.16 9.83
CA ARG A 332 11.84 -32.53 10.84
C ARG A 332 10.40 -32.16 10.45
N SER A 333 10.26 -31.05 9.76
CA SER A 333 8.94 -30.58 9.31
C SER A 333 8.40 -31.35 8.09
N ARG A 334 9.17 -32.24 7.45
CA ARG A 334 8.63 -33.19 6.44
C ARG A 334 7.77 -34.28 7.09
N GLU A 335 8.04 -34.64 8.31
CA GLU A 335 7.23 -35.60 9.10
C GLU A 335 5.91 -34.99 9.58
N PHE A 336 5.90 -33.71 9.90
CA PHE A 336 4.72 -33.02 10.44
C PHE A 336 3.81 -32.31 9.40
N GLY A 337 4.19 -32.28 8.12
CA GLY A 337 3.27 -32.10 6.98
C GLY A 337 2.77 -30.68 6.67
N GLY A 338 3.32 -29.56 7.08
CA GLY A 338 2.83 -28.22 6.72
C GLY A 338 3.61 -27.58 5.54
N ALA A 339 2.92 -26.75 4.71
CA ALA A 339 3.56 -26.02 3.60
C ALA A 339 4.39 -24.80 4.05
N GLY A 340 4.33 -24.39 5.31
CA GLY A 340 4.97 -23.16 5.81
C GLY A 340 4.22 -21.88 5.40
N ILE A 341 2.92 -21.98 5.16
CA ILE A 341 2.05 -20.85 4.78
C ILE A 341 1.29 -20.31 6.00
N GLY A 342 0.98 -21.15 6.99
CA GLY A 342 0.09 -20.81 8.10
C GLY A 342 0.45 -19.51 8.83
N LEU A 343 1.72 -19.32 9.26
CA LEU A 343 2.12 -18.10 9.97
C LEU A 343 2.12 -16.85 9.07
N SER A 344 2.42 -16.98 7.78
CA SER A 344 2.31 -15.88 6.83
C SER A 344 0.86 -15.49 6.57
N LEU A 345 -0.06 -16.47 6.55
CA LEU A 345 -1.50 -16.25 6.51
C LEU A 345 -1.99 -15.50 7.75
N VAL A 346 -1.56 -15.93 8.95
CA VAL A 346 -1.84 -15.24 10.22
C VAL A 346 -1.42 -13.76 10.13
N LYS A 347 -0.18 -13.49 9.74
CA LYS A 347 0.32 -12.11 9.61
C LYS A 347 -0.50 -11.28 8.62
N THR A 348 -0.91 -11.88 7.50
CA THR A 348 -1.73 -11.22 6.48
C THR A 348 -3.12 -10.90 7.01
N ILE A 349 -3.78 -11.84 7.67
CA ILE A 349 -5.09 -11.66 8.28
C ILE A 349 -5.03 -10.54 9.33
N LEU A 350 -4.09 -10.61 10.26
CA LEU A 350 -3.96 -9.65 11.35
C LEU A 350 -3.65 -8.24 10.83
N LYS A 351 -2.74 -8.10 9.86
CA LYS A 351 -2.46 -6.81 9.21
C LYS A 351 -3.70 -6.16 8.61
N ARG A 352 -4.61 -6.93 8.03
CA ARG A 352 -5.88 -6.44 7.45
C ARG A 352 -6.88 -5.97 8.51
N HIS A 353 -6.79 -6.53 9.71
CA HIS A 353 -7.58 -6.12 10.87
C HIS A 353 -6.90 -4.97 11.67
N GLY A 354 -5.86 -4.33 11.11
CA GLY A 354 -5.10 -3.30 11.81
C GLY A 354 -4.30 -3.84 13.01
N ALA A 355 -4.17 -5.16 13.11
CA ALA A 355 -3.49 -5.84 14.19
C ALA A 355 -2.02 -6.14 13.85
N SER A 356 -1.22 -6.37 14.87
CA SER A 356 0.18 -6.80 14.76
C SER A 356 0.41 -8.12 15.48
N ILE A 357 1.43 -8.87 15.06
CA ILE A 357 1.88 -10.09 15.70
C ILE A 357 3.39 -10.06 15.90
N THR A 358 3.84 -10.53 17.06
CA THR A 358 5.24 -10.72 17.39
C THR A 358 5.46 -12.09 17.99
N VAL A 359 6.70 -12.59 17.93
CA VAL A 359 7.09 -13.84 18.61
C VAL A 359 8.31 -13.60 19.48
N SER A 360 8.28 -14.15 20.68
CA SER A 360 9.36 -14.11 21.66
C SER A 360 9.64 -15.48 22.25
N GLU A 361 10.66 -15.58 23.06
CA GLU A 361 11.04 -16.81 23.77
C GLU A 361 10.14 -17.02 24.99
N ASN A 362 9.78 -18.27 25.23
CA ASN A 362 9.15 -18.70 26.48
C ASN A 362 10.21 -19.26 27.44
N ASN A 363 10.03 -19.09 28.75
CA ASN A 363 10.90 -19.63 29.80
C ASN A 363 10.26 -20.87 30.45
N PRO A 364 11.00 -21.97 30.61
CA PRO A 364 12.40 -22.18 30.31
C PRO A 364 12.69 -22.53 28.84
N GLN A 365 11.68 -22.88 28.04
CA GLN A 365 11.78 -23.22 26.62
C GLN A 365 10.42 -23.04 25.95
N GLY A 366 10.41 -22.71 24.66
CA GLY A 366 9.19 -22.56 23.86
C GLY A 366 9.11 -21.21 23.14
N SER A 367 7.92 -20.91 22.63
CA SER A 367 7.65 -19.64 21.96
C SER A 367 6.42 -18.97 22.56
N VAL A 368 6.39 -17.63 22.48
CA VAL A 368 5.26 -16.81 22.89
C VAL A 368 4.86 -15.96 21.70
N PHE A 369 3.71 -16.24 21.08
CA PHE A 369 3.11 -15.41 20.06
C PHE A 369 2.20 -14.38 20.73
N THR A 370 2.40 -13.10 20.43
CA THR A 370 1.62 -12.00 20.97
C THR A 370 0.95 -11.24 19.84
N ILE A 371 -0.38 -11.22 19.85
CA ILE A 371 -1.24 -10.45 18.93
C ILE A 371 -1.67 -9.18 19.67
N ARG A 372 -1.62 -8.03 18.97
CA ARG A 372 -2.21 -6.76 19.41
C ARG A 372 -3.22 -6.33 18.36
N ILE A 373 -4.45 -6.12 18.77
CA ILE A 373 -5.57 -5.78 17.88
C ILE A 373 -6.36 -4.60 18.45
N PRO A 374 -6.73 -3.59 17.64
CA PRO A 374 -7.55 -2.49 18.09
C PRO A 374 -8.94 -2.98 18.53
N LEU A 375 -9.37 -2.58 19.73
CA LEU A 375 -10.73 -2.83 20.22
C LEU A 375 -11.68 -1.75 19.71
N VAL A 376 -12.95 -2.11 19.54
CA VAL A 376 -14.01 -1.13 19.28
C VAL A 376 -14.27 -0.37 20.57
N ASP A 377 -14.20 0.97 20.52
CA ASP A 377 -14.61 1.78 21.67
C ASP A 377 -16.09 1.55 21.95
N ALA A 378 -16.42 1.27 23.19
CA ALA A 378 -17.81 1.05 23.65
C ALA A 378 -18.73 2.27 23.40
N MET A 379 -18.24 3.36 22.82
CA MET A 379 -18.98 4.58 22.50
C MET A 379 -19.44 4.67 21.03
N ASP A 380 -18.97 3.80 20.12
CA ASP A 380 -19.37 3.83 18.70
C ASP A 380 -20.50 2.83 18.34
N SER A 381 -21.18 2.27 19.35
CA SER A 381 -22.27 1.30 19.19
C SER A 381 -23.65 1.93 19.43
N GLU A 382 -23.92 3.13 18.89
CA GLU A 382 -25.27 3.70 18.76
C GLU A 382 -25.66 3.99 17.30
#